data_635580ce9e2dbb4868159afc4f915755
#
_entry.id   635580ce9e2dbb4868159afc4f915755
#
_cell.length_a   1.000
_cell.length_b   1.000
_cell.length_c   1.000
_cell.angle_alpha   90.00
_cell.angle_beta   90.00
_cell.angle_gamma   90.00
#
_symmetry.space_group_name_H-M   'P 1'
#
loop_
_entity.id
_entity.type
_entity.pdbx_description
1 polymer ?
#
loop_
_entity_poly.entity_id
_entity_poly.type
_entity_poly.pdbx_seq_one_letter_code
_entity_poly.pdbx_strand_id
1 'polypeptide(L)'
;MAAQSSMAQTKGKKPKSFSPKMLVYENLQNDNVLRHFKQRFAQLDTLIKNPIWVKAPVIELGLNKQHHADINKTDSLFWSKTAHEHLALNRHNGLEVTGQVYARPDAYFDSDEDDAKEVSKYKMKVQAELGWNIINSKFYQGKEKRTKIALANELDRLQIKKRQTADIYEKTADELTEQYNFYIGTVIAHKLDNLDIMNEAYQYMLEKDRISNDKMLKVMNDKLEAEYDISILCSDRDITNKPIYRIKPTRVVVDTTALWEHVDKESLDARIVMTKLEIANNESKLNNYLSTTRLTPFARWSTYWQSNDKFSHNGDVGIRFTVPIYNENPRKRKALETQKEIIMNSRSTDVKEIRQSVNILLKKIENLNQAIATEAYHIQQTGKYIDMRRFAYKNQKKGYNYLMRMEEYTGLLESMERMYKLMLNRGLAIINIEKAVSIYNNNNIFNEIEL
;
A
#
# COMPACT_ATOMS: atom_id res chain seq x y z
N MET A 1 12.24 38.15 -73.97
CA MET A 1 13.03 36.90 -74.06
C MET A 1 12.54 35.95 -72.99
N ALA A 2 11.66 34.99 -73.36
CA ALA A 2 11.06 33.99 -72.46
C ALA A 2 11.81 32.68 -72.71
N ALA A 3 12.45 32.17 -71.68
CA ALA A 3 13.04 30.84 -71.70
C ALA A 3 12.00 29.82 -71.22
N GLN A 4 11.44 29.10 -72.14
CA GLN A 4 10.62 27.91 -71.86
C GLN A 4 11.60 26.75 -71.53
N SER A 5 11.62 26.33 -70.24
CA SER A 5 12.25 25.08 -69.85
C SER A 5 11.23 23.93 -70.02
N SER A 6 11.47 23.07 -71.00
CA SER A 6 10.73 21.84 -71.20
C SER A 6 11.06 20.87 -70.06
N MET A 7 10.11 20.67 -69.12
CA MET A 7 10.15 19.54 -68.20
C MET A 7 9.84 18.27 -69.01
N ALA A 8 10.84 17.46 -69.26
CA ALA A 8 10.68 16.09 -69.73
C ALA A 8 9.93 15.29 -68.64
N GLN A 9 8.68 14.99 -68.91
CA GLN A 9 7.93 14.00 -68.14
C GLN A 9 8.58 12.63 -68.30
N THR A 10 9.43 12.28 -67.35
CA THR A 10 9.80 10.87 -67.17
C THR A 10 8.53 10.12 -66.81
N LYS A 11 7.99 9.36 -67.78
CA LYS A 11 6.92 8.38 -67.51
C LYS A 11 7.40 7.47 -66.38
N GLY A 12 6.95 7.72 -65.19
CA GLY A 12 7.16 6.87 -64.05
C GLY A 12 6.60 5.49 -64.37
N LYS A 13 7.51 4.52 -64.53
CA LYS A 13 7.11 3.10 -64.56
C LYS A 13 6.27 2.86 -63.33
N LYS A 14 4.96 2.58 -63.51
CA LYS A 14 4.11 2.10 -62.41
C LYS A 14 4.86 0.97 -61.72
N PRO A 15 5.03 1.03 -60.38
CA PRO A 15 5.67 -0.05 -59.67
C PRO A 15 4.94 -1.34 -60.04
N LYS A 16 5.67 -2.32 -60.60
CA LYS A 16 5.15 -3.62 -60.98
C LYS A 16 4.42 -4.16 -59.75
N SER A 17 3.11 -4.43 -59.90
CA SER A 17 2.31 -5.06 -58.84
C SER A 17 3.03 -6.29 -58.33
N PHE A 18 3.46 -6.26 -57.09
CA PHE A 18 4.24 -7.29 -56.46
C PHE A 18 3.44 -8.59 -56.45
N SER A 19 3.84 -9.55 -57.31
CA SER A 19 3.26 -10.88 -57.19
C SER A 19 3.93 -11.59 -56.02
N PRO A 20 3.17 -12.20 -55.12
CA PRO A 20 3.70 -12.94 -53.96
C PRO A 20 4.65 -14.07 -54.33
N LYS A 21 4.52 -14.62 -55.54
CA LYS A 21 5.47 -15.56 -56.11
C LYS A 21 6.85 -14.94 -56.31
N MET A 22 6.94 -13.68 -56.70
CA MET A 22 8.19 -12.95 -56.90
C MET A 22 8.96 -12.74 -55.62
N LEU A 23 8.26 -12.44 -54.53
CA LEU A 23 8.86 -12.30 -53.17
C LEU A 23 9.43 -13.64 -52.67
N VAL A 24 8.73 -14.75 -52.90
CA VAL A 24 9.24 -16.08 -52.55
C VAL A 24 10.44 -16.47 -53.39
N TYR A 25 10.44 -16.18 -54.71
CA TYR A 25 11.53 -16.54 -55.61
C TYR A 25 12.82 -15.69 -55.36
N GLU A 26 12.69 -14.44 -55.01
CA GLU A 26 13.85 -13.55 -54.86
C GLU A 26 14.43 -13.55 -53.45
N ASN A 27 13.60 -13.84 -52.44
CA ASN A 27 14.10 -14.19 -51.07
C ASN A 27 14.76 -15.59 -51.08
N LEU A 28 14.42 -16.47 -52.01
CA LEU A 28 15.15 -17.72 -52.21
C LEU A 28 16.59 -17.56 -52.65
N GLN A 29 16.99 -16.39 -53.13
CA GLN A 29 18.42 -16.07 -53.42
C GLN A 29 19.19 -15.73 -52.16
N ASN A 30 18.51 -15.39 -51.04
CA ASN A 30 19.15 -15.24 -49.73
C ASN A 30 18.72 -16.42 -48.82
N ASP A 31 19.37 -17.55 -49.00
CA ASP A 31 19.06 -18.80 -48.29
C ASP A 31 19.10 -18.67 -46.76
N ASN A 32 19.87 -17.71 -46.23
CA ASN A 32 19.98 -17.47 -44.80
C ASN A 32 18.69 -16.86 -44.23
N VAL A 33 18.15 -15.80 -44.83
CA VAL A 33 16.91 -15.16 -44.40
C VAL A 33 15.77 -16.15 -44.50
N LEU A 34 15.69 -16.91 -45.60
CA LEU A 34 14.64 -17.93 -45.78
C LEU A 34 14.74 -19.04 -44.73
N ARG A 35 15.94 -19.47 -44.37
CA ARG A 35 16.17 -20.47 -43.31
C ARG A 35 15.76 -19.93 -41.95
N HIS A 36 16.08 -18.69 -41.62
CA HIS A 36 15.66 -18.03 -40.38
C HIS A 36 14.12 -17.93 -40.31
N PHE A 37 13.43 -17.54 -41.36
CA PHE A 37 11.96 -17.56 -41.41
C PHE A 37 11.38 -18.96 -41.12
N LYS A 38 11.93 -20.01 -41.78
CA LYS A 38 11.44 -21.38 -41.59
C LYS A 38 11.63 -21.86 -40.15
N GLN A 39 12.79 -21.61 -39.56
CA GLN A 39 13.07 -21.96 -38.16
C GLN A 39 12.15 -21.22 -37.21
N ARG A 40 12.02 -19.90 -37.42
CA ARG A 40 11.16 -19.07 -36.57
C ARG A 40 9.70 -19.42 -36.64
N PHE A 41 9.18 -19.70 -37.86
CA PHE A 41 7.80 -20.18 -38.00
C PHE A 41 7.55 -21.52 -37.28
N ALA A 42 8.50 -22.42 -37.28
CA ALA A 42 8.37 -23.68 -36.56
C ALA A 42 8.23 -23.43 -35.03
N GLN A 43 9.00 -22.49 -34.48
CA GLN A 43 8.90 -22.10 -33.08
C GLN A 43 7.56 -21.43 -32.78
N LEU A 44 7.13 -20.45 -33.58
CA LEU A 44 5.89 -19.70 -33.36
C LEU A 44 4.63 -20.52 -33.63
N ASP A 45 4.70 -21.50 -34.56
CA ASP A 45 3.60 -22.45 -34.80
C ASP A 45 3.29 -23.28 -33.54
N THR A 46 4.29 -23.56 -32.68
CA THR A 46 4.06 -24.27 -31.40
C THR A 46 3.27 -23.43 -30.43
N LEU A 47 3.48 -22.11 -30.41
CA LEU A 47 2.70 -21.17 -29.59
C LEU A 47 1.20 -21.21 -29.87
N ILE A 48 0.84 -21.45 -31.15
CA ILE A 48 -0.58 -21.49 -31.57
C ILE A 48 -1.17 -22.87 -31.30
N LYS A 49 -0.43 -23.95 -31.65
CA LYS A 49 -0.93 -25.31 -31.60
C LYS A 49 -0.86 -25.96 -30.24
N ASN A 50 0.28 -25.81 -29.57
CA ASN A 50 0.58 -26.43 -28.30
C ASN A 50 1.07 -25.36 -27.31
N PRO A 51 0.26 -24.36 -26.95
CA PRO A 51 0.68 -23.29 -26.05
C PRO A 51 0.98 -23.85 -24.65
N ILE A 52 2.04 -23.34 -24.04
CA ILE A 52 2.32 -23.60 -22.63
C ILE A 52 1.44 -22.65 -21.81
N TRP A 53 0.33 -23.19 -21.30
CA TRP A 53 -0.60 -22.42 -20.50
C TRP A 53 -0.10 -22.28 -19.07
N VAL A 54 -0.15 -21.04 -18.56
CA VAL A 54 0.09 -20.71 -17.16
C VAL A 54 -1.15 -20.03 -16.58
N LYS A 55 -1.38 -20.27 -15.31
CA LYS A 55 -2.41 -19.49 -14.59
C LYS A 55 -1.95 -18.05 -14.49
N ALA A 56 -2.91 -17.13 -14.50
CA ALA A 56 -2.61 -15.74 -14.15
C ALA A 56 -1.94 -15.70 -12.76
N PRO A 57 -0.91 -14.87 -12.57
CA PRO A 57 -0.36 -14.66 -11.24
C PRO A 57 -1.48 -14.27 -10.28
N VAL A 58 -1.66 -15.07 -9.24
CA VAL A 58 -2.69 -14.82 -8.22
C VAL A 58 -2.15 -13.81 -7.24
N ILE A 59 -2.98 -12.82 -6.90
CA ILE A 59 -2.69 -11.90 -5.81
C ILE A 59 -2.88 -12.67 -4.51
N GLU A 60 -1.89 -13.45 -4.12
CA GLU A 60 -1.85 -14.02 -2.78
C GLU A 60 -1.39 -12.89 -1.84
N LEU A 61 -2.34 -12.34 -1.10
CA LEU A 61 -2.00 -11.44 0.00
C LEU A 61 -0.99 -12.13 0.91
N GLY A 62 0.16 -11.52 1.10
CA GLY A 62 1.24 -12.04 1.93
C GLY A 62 0.88 -12.28 3.41
N LEU A 63 -0.40 -12.07 3.77
CA LEU A 63 -0.97 -12.40 5.09
C LEU A 63 -0.93 -13.90 5.40
N ASN A 64 -0.90 -14.77 4.38
CA ASN A 64 -0.74 -16.22 4.56
C ASN A 64 0.72 -16.68 4.51
N LYS A 65 1.61 -15.90 3.91
CA LYS A 65 3.04 -16.08 4.09
C LYS A 65 3.37 -15.38 5.41
N GLN A 66 3.89 -16.13 6.37
CA GLN A 66 4.52 -15.58 7.59
C GLN A 66 5.70 -14.68 7.16
N HIS A 67 5.38 -13.53 6.56
CA HIS A 67 6.32 -12.45 6.57
C HIS A 67 6.38 -12.01 8.03
N HIS A 68 7.41 -12.46 8.73
CA HIS A 68 7.85 -11.81 9.94
C HIS A 68 8.12 -10.37 9.50
N ALA A 69 7.10 -9.52 9.68
CA ALA A 69 7.30 -8.10 9.53
C ALA A 69 8.46 -7.75 10.47
N ASP A 70 9.52 -7.21 9.91
CA ASP A 70 10.64 -6.74 10.70
C ASP A 70 10.05 -5.79 11.75
N ILE A 71 10.08 -6.24 13.02
CA ILE A 71 9.59 -5.43 14.14
C ILE A 71 10.50 -4.21 14.16
N ASN A 72 9.99 -3.10 13.70
CA ASN A 72 10.72 -1.84 13.71
C ASN A 72 11.09 -1.52 15.16
N LYS A 73 12.29 -0.98 15.38
CA LYS A 73 12.74 -0.52 16.69
C LYS A 73 11.70 0.37 17.39
N THR A 74 10.95 1.16 16.63
CA THR A 74 9.86 2.01 17.12
C THR A 74 8.71 1.16 17.70
N ASP A 75 8.34 0.07 17.06
CA ASP A 75 7.26 -0.81 17.53
C ASP A 75 7.66 -1.52 18.83
N SER A 76 8.91 -1.92 18.94
CA SER A 76 9.48 -2.48 20.18
C SER A 76 9.42 -1.47 21.34
N LEU A 77 9.70 -0.19 21.06
CA LEU A 77 9.64 0.89 22.07
C LEU A 77 8.18 1.14 22.54
N PHE A 78 7.19 1.06 21.67
CA PHE A 78 5.78 1.16 22.05
C PHE A 78 5.38 0.05 23.04
N TRP A 79 5.74 -1.18 22.77
CA TRP A 79 5.48 -2.31 23.67
C TRP A 79 6.18 -2.14 25.02
N SER A 80 7.43 -1.68 25.02
CA SER A 80 8.18 -1.40 26.25
C SER A 80 7.53 -0.30 27.08
N LYS A 81 7.15 0.82 26.44
CA LYS A 81 6.42 1.93 27.09
C LYS A 81 5.17 1.41 27.79
N THR A 82 4.35 0.66 27.08
CA THR A 82 3.11 0.09 27.59
C THR A 82 3.30 -0.82 28.78
N ALA A 83 4.29 -1.71 28.73
CA ALA A 83 4.61 -2.58 29.86
C ALA A 83 4.97 -1.76 31.09
N HIS A 84 5.75 -0.68 30.92
CA HIS A 84 6.12 0.21 32.02
C HIS A 84 4.92 0.98 32.58
N GLU A 85 3.99 1.45 31.75
CA GLU A 85 2.76 2.11 32.17
C GLU A 85 1.87 1.18 33.02
N HIS A 86 1.72 -0.08 32.60
CA HIS A 86 1.00 -1.09 33.39
C HIS A 86 1.67 -1.38 34.74
N LEU A 87 2.99 -1.50 34.75
CA LEU A 87 3.74 -1.72 35.99
C LEU A 87 3.62 -0.51 36.94
N ALA A 88 3.72 0.70 36.42
CA ALA A 88 3.54 1.92 37.18
C ALA A 88 2.15 2.00 37.80
N LEU A 89 1.09 1.71 37.02
CA LEU A 89 -0.27 1.70 37.54
C LEU A 89 -0.49 0.64 38.61
N ASN A 90 0.11 -0.56 38.45
CA ASN A 90 -0.03 -1.62 39.44
C ASN A 90 0.68 -1.29 40.77
N ARG A 91 1.73 -0.47 40.75
CA ARG A 91 2.43 -0.01 41.93
C ARG A 91 1.78 1.22 42.59
N HIS A 92 0.99 1.98 41.83
CA HIS A 92 0.35 3.19 42.36
C HIS A 92 -0.83 2.82 43.28
N ASN A 93 -0.60 2.88 44.59
CA ASN A 93 -1.61 2.55 45.60
C ASN A 93 -2.21 3.81 46.27
N GLY A 94 -1.83 5.01 45.82
CA GLY A 94 -2.32 6.28 46.36
C GLY A 94 -1.63 6.75 47.59
N LEU A 95 -0.57 6.05 48.09
CA LEU A 95 0.25 6.51 49.19
C LEU A 95 1.24 7.59 48.71
N GLU A 96 1.22 8.70 49.39
CA GLU A 96 2.07 9.87 49.11
C GLU A 96 2.86 10.24 50.38
N VAL A 97 4.14 10.48 50.21
CA VAL A 97 4.99 11.02 51.29
C VAL A 97 5.36 12.44 50.89
N THR A 98 4.99 13.39 51.74
CA THR A 98 5.28 14.80 51.51
C THR A 98 6.20 15.32 52.58
N GLY A 99 7.35 15.87 52.20
CA GLY A 99 8.27 16.58 53.07
C GLY A 99 8.15 18.10 52.89
N GLN A 100 8.06 18.84 53.94
CA GLN A 100 8.01 20.31 53.90
C GLN A 100 8.93 20.88 54.94
N VAL A 101 9.64 21.93 54.57
CA VAL A 101 10.51 22.67 55.46
C VAL A 101 10.09 24.13 55.43
N TYR A 102 9.81 24.67 56.58
CA TYR A 102 9.47 26.08 56.77
C TYR A 102 10.51 26.73 57.62
N ALA A 103 11.05 27.85 57.18
CA ALA A 103 11.92 28.71 57.95
C ALA A 103 11.24 30.09 58.13
N ARG A 104 11.34 30.66 59.29
CA ARG A 104 10.85 32.02 59.59
C ARG A 104 12.01 32.90 59.90
N PRO A 105 12.51 33.67 58.94
CA PRO A 105 13.66 34.55 59.17
C PRO A 105 13.42 35.59 60.25
N ASP A 106 12.17 36.09 60.35
CA ASP A 106 11.74 37.06 61.37
C ASP A 106 11.89 36.54 62.79
N ALA A 107 11.72 35.25 63.00
CA ALA A 107 11.92 34.65 64.35
C ALA A 107 13.38 34.57 64.81
N TYR A 108 14.32 34.88 63.94
CA TYR A 108 15.78 34.98 64.30
C TYR A 108 16.15 36.35 64.77
N PHE A 109 15.38 37.40 64.51
CA PHE A 109 15.66 38.78 64.78
C PHE A 109 14.82 39.39 65.92
N ASP A 110 13.80 38.68 66.36
CA ASP A 110 12.91 39.14 67.44
C ASP A 110 13.50 38.75 68.79
N SER A 111 14.23 39.67 69.41
CA SER A 111 14.86 39.48 70.70
C SER A 111 14.13 40.17 71.87
N ASP A 112 12.91 40.69 71.67
CA ASP A 112 12.15 41.33 72.70
C ASP A 112 11.35 40.37 73.57
N GLU A 113 11.86 40.20 74.77
CA GLU A 113 11.18 39.65 75.92
C GLU A 113 10.06 40.60 76.35
N ASP A 114 8.87 40.48 75.80
CA ASP A 114 7.71 40.96 76.54
C ASP A 114 6.44 40.18 76.08
N ASP A 115 5.83 39.59 77.12
CA ASP A 115 4.50 39.16 77.30
C ASP A 115 3.95 37.95 76.52
N ALA A 116 3.95 36.83 77.18
CA ALA A 116 2.88 35.92 77.45
C ALA A 116 1.68 35.98 76.53
N LYS A 117 1.84 35.55 75.32
CA LYS A 117 0.88 34.69 74.65
C LYS A 117 1.67 33.58 73.96
N GLU A 118 1.51 32.35 74.47
CA GLU A 118 2.07 31.13 73.95
C GLU A 118 1.65 30.88 72.49
N VAL A 119 2.05 31.69 71.58
CA VAL A 119 2.25 31.28 70.20
C VAL A 119 3.70 30.88 70.12
N SER A 120 3.98 29.58 70.21
CA SER A 120 5.31 29.02 70.08
C SER A 120 5.94 29.48 68.76
N LYS A 121 6.73 30.60 68.86
CA LYS A 121 7.49 31.07 67.70
C LYS A 121 8.54 30.00 67.41
N TYR A 122 8.49 29.40 66.24
CA TYR A 122 9.50 28.46 65.75
C TYR A 122 10.41 29.13 64.71
N LYS A 123 11.69 28.91 64.78
CA LYS A 123 12.67 29.36 63.80
C LYS A 123 12.55 28.50 62.53
N MET A 124 12.40 27.19 62.73
CA MET A 124 12.28 26.23 61.63
C MET A 124 11.29 25.14 61.97
N LYS A 125 10.55 24.69 60.98
CA LYS A 125 9.66 23.54 61.06
C LYS A 125 9.99 22.56 59.95
N VAL A 126 10.26 21.33 60.29
CA VAL A 126 10.41 20.22 59.38
C VAL A 126 9.16 19.32 59.56
N GLN A 127 8.49 19.00 58.47
CA GLN A 127 7.29 18.22 58.50
C GLN A 127 7.39 17.07 57.49
N ALA A 128 7.10 15.87 57.92
CA ALA A 128 6.88 14.70 57.07
C ALA A 128 5.42 14.24 57.19
N GLU A 129 4.76 14.04 56.11
CA GLU A 129 3.38 13.59 56.04
C GLU A 129 3.27 12.36 55.18
N LEU A 130 2.68 11.30 55.72
CA LEU A 130 2.26 10.14 54.98
C LEU A 130 0.76 10.26 54.71
N GLY A 131 0.37 10.45 53.49
CA GLY A 131 -1.02 10.56 53.04
C GLY A 131 -1.41 9.41 52.14
N TRP A 132 -2.71 9.01 52.24
CA TRP A 132 -3.29 8.01 51.35
C TRP A 132 -4.45 8.61 50.56
N ASN A 133 -4.27 8.88 49.28
CA ASN A 133 -5.31 9.42 48.43
C ASN A 133 -6.23 8.27 47.94
N ILE A 134 -7.32 8.06 48.66
CA ILE A 134 -8.25 6.92 48.45
C ILE A 134 -8.99 7.07 47.12
N ILE A 135 -9.48 8.28 46.79
CA ILE A 135 -10.32 8.50 45.59
C ILE A 135 -9.51 8.32 44.29
N ASN A 136 -8.29 8.82 44.27
CA ASN A 136 -7.40 8.69 43.08
C ASN A 136 -6.52 7.45 43.10
N SER A 137 -6.79 6.53 44.01
CA SER A 137 -6.00 5.31 44.18
C SER A 137 -6.38 4.21 43.22
N LYS A 138 -5.61 3.15 43.24
CA LYS A 138 -5.87 1.88 42.57
C LYS A 138 -7.27 1.32 42.91
N PHE A 139 -7.77 1.57 44.15
CA PHE A 139 -9.01 0.99 44.61
C PHE A 139 -10.25 1.61 43.97
N TYR A 140 -10.26 2.92 43.71
CA TYR A 140 -11.45 3.60 43.18
C TYR A 140 -11.43 3.77 41.64
N GLN A 141 -10.36 4.30 41.08
CA GLN A 141 -10.25 4.53 39.63
C GLN A 141 -9.37 3.52 38.92
N GLY A 142 -8.95 2.49 39.63
CA GLY A 142 -7.97 1.52 39.08
C GLY A 142 -8.47 0.75 37.86
N LYS A 143 -9.78 0.45 37.81
CA LYS A 143 -10.38 -0.26 36.68
C LYS A 143 -10.35 0.60 35.41
N GLU A 144 -10.84 1.84 35.51
CA GLU A 144 -10.91 2.77 34.39
C GLU A 144 -9.52 3.18 33.88
N LYS A 145 -8.56 3.35 34.77
CA LYS A 145 -7.15 3.62 34.42
C LYS A 145 -6.53 2.44 33.69
N ARG A 146 -6.80 1.19 34.14
CA ARG A 146 -6.33 -0.01 33.41
C ARG A 146 -6.99 -0.14 32.06
N THR A 147 -8.30 0.11 31.96
CA THR A 147 -9.01 0.13 30.69
C THR A 147 -8.44 1.17 29.73
N LYS A 148 -8.10 2.38 30.23
CA LYS A 148 -7.44 3.41 29.40
C LYS A 148 -6.13 2.93 28.81
N ILE A 149 -5.28 2.29 29.63
CA ILE A 149 -4.00 1.75 29.15
C ILE A 149 -4.23 0.60 28.15
N ALA A 150 -5.16 -0.30 28.44
CA ALA A 150 -5.48 -1.42 27.54
C ALA A 150 -5.99 -0.92 26.17
N LEU A 151 -6.84 0.10 26.13
CA LEU A 151 -7.35 0.71 24.92
C LEU A 151 -6.25 1.47 24.14
N ALA A 152 -5.38 2.17 24.85
CA ALA A 152 -4.22 2.83 24.22
C ALA A 152 -3.30 1.80 23.53
N ASN A 153 -3.06 0.67 24.18
CA ASN A 153 -2.30 -0.44 23.61
C ASN A 153 -2.96 -1.05 22.38
N GLU A 154 -4.27 -1.28 22.46
CA GLU A 154 -4.98 -1.82 21.30
C GLU A 154 -4.95 -0.81 20.13
N LEU A 155 -5.03 0.49 20.41
CA LEU A 155 -4.87 1.52 19.40
C LEU A 155 -3.49 1.47 18.72
N ASP A 156 -2.42 1.40 19.54
CA ASP A 156 -1.05 1.31 19.03
C ASP A 156 -0.86 0.03 18.21
N ARG A 157 -1.37 -1.11 18.70
CA ARG A 157 -1.37 -2.38 17.99
C ARG A 157 -2.06 -2.30 16.64
N LEU A 158 -3.24 -1.67 16.56
CA LEU A 158 -3.98 -1.51 15.30
C LEU A 158 -3.23 -0.60 14.33
N GLN A 159 -2.58 0.46 14.82
CA GLN A 159 -1.77 1.35 13.99
C GLN A 159 -0.52 0.65 13.44
N ILE A 160 0.16 -0.15 14.26
CA ILE A 160 1.28 -0.98 13.84
C ILE A 160 0.82 -1.96 12.76
N LYS A 161 -0.30 -2.66 13.01
CA LYS A 161 -0.86 -3.61 12.05
C LYS A 161 -1.23 -2.92 10.73
N LYS A 162 -1.78 -1.70 10.77
CA LYS A 162 -2.10 -0.94 9.55
C LYS A 162 -0.85 -0.64 8.72
N ARG A 163 0.26 -0.21 9.36
CA ARG A 163 1.53 0.02 8.66
C ARG A 163 2.08 -1.27 8.06
N GLN A 164 2.14 -2.34 8.86
CA GLN A 164 2.61 -3.65 8.37
C GLN A 164 1.78 -4.17 7.19
N THR A 165 0.46 -3.98 7.24
CA THR A 165 -0.42 -4.35 6.12
C THR A 165 -0.13 -3.51 4.87
N ALA A 166 0.14 -2.21 5.02
CA ALA A 166 0.51 -1.35 3.89
C ALA A 166 1.84 -1.80 3.23
N ASP A 167 2.85 -2.15 4.04
CA ASP A 167 4.13 -2.67 3.56
C ASP A 167 3.97 -4.01 2.83
N ILE A 168 3.07 -4.88 3.31
CA ILE A 168 2.74 -6.15 2.65
C ILE A 168 2.13 -5.89 1.28
N TYR A 169 1.20 -4.94 1.15
CA TYR A 169 0.61 -4.60 -0.14
C TYR A 169 1.61 -4.04 -1.13
N GLU A 170 2.57 -3.23 -0.69
CA GLU A 170 3.64 -2.73 -1.55
C GLU A 170 4.51 -3.88 -2.06
N LYS A 171 4.97 -4.75 -1.18
CA LYS A 171 5.74 -5.95 -1.58
C LYS A 171 4.95 -6.86 -2.53
N THR A 172 3.66 -7.06 -2.27
CA THR A 172 2.80 -7.86 -3.15
C THR A 172 2.65 -7.23 -4.54
N ALA A 173 2.56 -5.89 -4.62
CA ALA A 173 2.52 -5.17 -5.88
C ALA A 173 3.83 -5.31 -6.66
N ASP A 174 4.96 -5.23 -5.97
CA ASP A 174 6.28 -5.42 -6.56
C ASP A 174 6.46 -6.86 -7.08
N GLU A 175 6.13 -7.87 -6.27
CA GLU A 175 6.17 -9.29 -6.68
C GLU A 175 5.27 -9.56 -7.89
N LEU A 176 4.06 -9.02 -7.90
CA LEU A 176 3.14 -9.14 -9.03
C LEU A 176 3.71 -8.49 -10.29
N THR A 177 4.26 -7.30 -10.14
CA THR A 177 4.89 -6.56 -11.24
C THR A 177 6.07 -7.34 -11.79
N GLU A 178 6.92 -7.90 -10.94
CA GLU A 178 8.06 -8.72 -11.34
C GLU A 178 7.64 -9.97 -12.11
N GLN A 179 6.59 -10.67 -11.65
CA GLN A 179 6.06 -11.84 -12.33
C GLN A 179 5.50 -11.50 -13.72
N TYR A 180 4.72 -10.43 -13.85
CA TYR A 180 4.21 -10.01 -15.15
C TYR A 180 5.31 -9.49 -16.06
N ASN A 181 6.28 -8.75 -15.54
CA ASN A 181 7.42 -8.27 -16.30
C ASN A 181 8.24 -9.42 -16.92
N PHE A 182 8.35 -10.56 -16.19
CA PHE A 182 8.96 -11.76 -16.76
C PHE A 182 8.17 -12.27 -17.98
N TYR A 183 6.84 -12.39 -17.90
CA TYR A 183 6.02 -12.86 -19.03
C TYR A 183 6.01 -11.84 -20.18
N ILE A 184 5.88 -10.57 -19.89
CA ILE A 184 5.93 -9.48 -20.87
C ILE A 184 7.29 -9.49 -21.57
N GLY A 185 8.36 -9.57 -20.80
CA GLY A 185 9.73 -9.60 -21.33
C GLY A 185 9.97 -10.78 -22.27
N THR A 186 9.46 -12.00 -21.94
CA THR A 186 9.57 -13.14 -22.86
C THR A 186 8.86 -12.90 -24.18
N VAL A 187 7.69 -12.26 -24.16
CA VAL A 187 6.94 -11.92 -25.38
C VAL A 187 7.69 -10.86 -26.19
N ILE A 188 8.22 -9.83 -25.57
CA ILE A 188 8.99 -8.77 -26.24
C ILE A 188 10.30 -9.31 -26.81
N ALA A 189 11.00 -10.21 -26.11
CA ALA A 189 12.21 -10.86 -26.63
C ALA A 189 11.90 -11.62 -27.93
N HIS A 190 10.81 -12.36 -27.95
CA HIS A 190 10.37 -13.04 -29.17
C HIS A 190 9.86 -12.08 -30.26
N LYS A 191 9.28 -10.94 -29.91
CA LYS A 191 8.93 -9.87 -30.87
C LYS A 191 10.21 -9.29 -31.48
N LEU A 192 11.24 -9.06 -30.67
CA LEU A 192 12.53 -8.55 -31.12
C LEU A 192 13.19 -9.50 -32.12
N ASP A 193 13.25 -10.82 -31.84
CA ASP A 193 13.73 -11.82 -32.78
C ASP A 193 12.99 -11.79 -34.12
N ASN A 194 11.68 -11.56 -34.10
CA ASN A 194 10.90 -11.42 -35.34
C ASN A 194 11.29 -10.15 -36.11
N LEU A 195 11.42 -9.03 -35.38
CA LEU A 195 11.76 -7.74 -35.95
C LEU A 195 13.19 -7.74 -36.56
N ASP A 196 14.12 -8.48 -35.95
CA ASP A 196 15.46 -8.65 -36.49
C ASP A 196 15.44 -9.35 -37.83
N ILE A 197 14.73 -10.48 -37.94
CA ILE A 197 14.60 -11.20 -39.23
C ILE A 197 13.83 -10.35 -40.26
N MET A 198 12.81 -9.62 -39.85
CA MET A 198 12.08 -8.71 -40.73
C MET A 198 12.95 -7.56 -41.20
N ASN A 199 13.73 -6.98 -40.29
CA ASN A 199 14.67 -5.89 -40.64
C ASN A 199 15.68 -6.33 -41.69
N GLU A 200 16.30 -7.50 -41.53
CA GLU A 200 17.22 -8.10 -42.51
C GLU A 200 16.54 -8.30 -43.88
N ALA A 201 15.33 -8.84 -43.85
CA ALA A 201 14.56 -9.05 -45.07
C ALA A 201 14.13 -7.74 -45.76
N TYR A 202 13.74 -6.73 -44.97
CA TYR A 202 13.36 -5.42 -45.51
C TYR A 202 14.56 -4.64 -46.03
N GLN A 203 15.74 -4.72 -45.42
CA GLN A 203 16.97 -4.14 -45.94
C GLN A 203 17.28 -4.69 -47.31
N TYR A 204 17.26 -6.02 -47.47
CA TYR A 204 17.49 -6.67 -48.77
C TYR A 204 16.45 -6.22 -49.83
N MET A 205 15.18 -6.03 -49.44
CA MET A 205 14.17 -5.56 -50.38
C MET A 205 14.31 -4.08 -50.73
N LEU A 206 14.79 -3.25 -49.83
CA LEU A 206 15.06 -1.84 -50.05
C LEU A 206 16.21 -1.66 -51.09
N GLU A 207 17.27 -2.45 -50.95
CA GLU A 207 18.38 -2.48 -51.92
C GLU A 207 17.95 -2.84 -53.36
N LYS A 208 16.80 -3.52 -53.48
CA LYS A 208 16.17 -3.90 -54.74
C LYS A 208 15.06 -2.96 -55.21
N ASP A 209 14.89 -1.79 -54.58
CA ASP A 209 13.82 -0.81 -54.84
C ASP A 209 12.39 -1.41 -54.79
N ARG A 210 12.17 -2.39 -53.89
CA ARG A 210 10.92 -3.15 -53.84
C ARG A 210 10.03 -2.76 -52.68
N ILE A 211 10.51 -2.01 -51.74
CA ILE A 211 9.79 -1.56 -50.56
C ILE A 211 9.99 -0.06 -50.40
N SER A 212 9.04 0.60 -49.77
CA SER A 212 9.17 2.01 -49.39
C SER A 212 10.00 2.16 -48.10
N ASN A 213 10.74 3.26 -48.02
CA ASN A 213 11.50 3.62 -46.83
C ASN A 213 10.65 3.65 -45.57
N ASP A 214 9.36 4.04 -45.69
CA ASP A 214 8.43 4.12 -44.55
C ASP A 214 8.23 2.78 -43.82
N LYS A 215 8.13 1.67 -44.61
CA LYS A 215 7.99 0.34 -44.01
C LYS A 215 9.28 -0.09 -43.28
N MET A 216 10.44 0.23 -43.86
CA MET A 216 11.70 -0.07 -43.24
C MET A 216 11.87 0.73 -41.94
N LEU A 217 11.57 2.05 -41.96
CA LEU A 217 11.65 2.91 -40.80
C LEU A 217 10.68 2.44 -39.69
N LYS A 218 9.49 1.98 -40.05
CA LYS A 218 8.55 1.42 -39.07
C LYS A 218 9.16 0.22 -38.34
N VAL A 219 9.70 -0.77 -39.06
CA VAL A 219 10.32 -1.95 -38.43
C VAL A 219 11.50 -1.58 -37.56
N MET A 220 12.33 -0.60 -38.00
CA MET A 220 13.45 -0.09 -37.20
C MET A 220 12.96 0.57 -35.91
N ASN A 221 11.93 1.39 -35.98
CA ASN A 221 11.35 2.04 -34.78
C ASN A 221 10.72 0.99 -33.83
N ASP A 222 9.94 0.04 -34.35
CA ASP A 222 9.35 -1.04 -33.56
C ASP A 222 10.45 -1.89 -32.89
N LYS A 223 11.60 -2.08 -33.55
CA LYS A 223 12.78 -2.76 -32.99
C LYS A 223 13.39 -1.97 -31.85
N LEU A 224 13.68 -0.68 -32.06
CA LEU A 224 14.24 0.20 -31.02
C LEU A 224 13.35 0.29 -29.80
N GLU A 225 12.03 0.37 -30.00
CA GLU A 225 11.05 0.34 -28.90
C GLU A 225 11.12 -0.98 -28.11
N ALA A 226 11.18 -2.12 -28.82
CA ALA A 226 11.29 -3.43 -28.17
C ALA A 226 12.62 -3.59 -27.41
N GLU A 227 13.74 -3.11 -27.95
CA GLU A 227 15.05 -3.10 -27.29
C GLU A 227 15.01 -2.25 -26.00
N TYR A 228 14.39 -1.07 -26.07
CA TYR A 228 14.21 -0.20 -24.93
C TYR A 228 13.33 -0.85 -23.84
N ASP A 229 12.19 -1.40 -24.22
CA ASP A 229 11.27 -2.08 -23.29
C ASP A 229 11.94 -3.26 -22.58
N ILE A 230 12.73 -4.07 -23.30
CA ILE A 230 13.50 -5.17 -22.67
C ILE A 230 14.51 -4.63 -21.67
N SER A 231 15.22 -3.56 -21.99
CA SER A 231 16.24 -3.00 -21.11
C SER A 231 15.64 -2.52 -19.78
N ILE A 232 14.40 -2.04 -19.78
CA ILE A 232 13.70 -1.58 -18.57
C ILE A 232 13.12 -2.76 -17.78
N LEU A 233 12.50 -3.72 -18.47
CA LEU A 233 11.74 -4.78 -17.81
C LEU A 233 12.62 -5.88 -17.22
N CYS A 234 13.81 -6.08 -17.76
CA CYS A 234 14.57 -7.31 -17.56
C CYS A 234 16.08 -7.09 -17.44
N SER A 235 16.50 -6.09 -16.69
CA SER A 235 17.94 -5.74 -16.54
C SER A 235 18.84 -6.90 -16.05
N ASP A 236 18.30 -7.89 -15.34
CA ASP A 236 19.09 -8.94 -14.67
C ASP A 236 18.69 -10.39 -15.03
N ARG A 237 17.73 -10.61 -15.93
CA ARG A 237 17.26 -11.97 -16.25
C ARG A 237 17.57 -12.36 -17.69
N ASP A 238 18.18 -13.53 -17.86
CA ASP A 238 18.30 -14.15 -19.18
C ASP A 238 16.90 -14.61 -19.65
N ILE A 239 16.26 -13.76 -20.48
CA ILE A 239 14.95 -14.04 -21.08
C ILE A 239 15.12 -14.62 -22.48
N THR A 240 16.28 -14.42 -23.08
CA THR A 240 16.64 -14.97 -24.38
C THR A 240 16.57 -16.50 -24.29
N ASN A 241 15.91 -17.15 -25.23
CA ASN A 241 15.66 -18.58 -25.28
C ASN A 241 14.59 -19.15 -24.33
N LYS A 242 13.84 -18.34 -23.59
CA LYS A 242 12.71 -18.85 -22.81
C LYS A 242 11.51 -19.11 -23.73
N PRO A 243 10.69 -20.16 -23.45
CA PRO A 243 9.46 -20.37 -24.19
C PRO A 243 8.45 -19.25 -23.91
N ILE A 244 7.57 -19.00 -24.88
CA ILE A 244 6.46 -18.08 -24.69
C ILE A 244 5.38 -18.78 -23.87
N TYR A 245 5.03 -18.19 -22.74
CA TYR A 245 3.95 -18.67 -21.88
C TYR A 245 2.64 -17.95 -22.26
N ARG A 246 1.56 -18.70 -22.35
CA ARG A 246 0.21 -18.13 -22.49
C ARG A 246 -0.45 -18.05 -21.13
N ILE A 247 -0.77 -16.83 -20.69
CA ILE A 247 -1.56 -16.61 -19.48
C ILE A 247 -3.03 -16.80 -19.86
N LYS A 248 -3.75 -17.62 -19.08
CA LYS A 248 -5.21 -17.75 -19.24
C LYS A 248 -5.88 -16.42 -18.88
N PRO A 249 -6.68 -15.86 -19.78
CA PRO A 249 -7.41 -14.63 -19.48
C PRO A 249 -8.49 -14.90 -18.44
N THR A 250 -8.59 -14.02 -17.44
CA THR A 250 -9.58 -14.11 -16.38
C THR A 250 -10.36 -12.80 -16.28
N ARG A 251 -11.59 -12.88 -15.78
CA ARG A 251 -12.40 -11.74 -15.37
C ARG A 251 -12.48 -11.70 -13.86
N VAL A 252 -12.32 -10.53 -13.27
CA VAL A 252 -12.51 -10.32 -11.84
C VAL A 252 -13.88 -9.71 -11.58
N VAL A 253 -14.66 -10.37 -10.75
CA VAL A 253 -15.95 -9.88 -10.26
C VAL A 253 -15.76 -9.46 -8.79
N VAL A 254 -16.17 -8.24 -8.45
CA VAL A 254 -16.05 -7.69 -7.10
C VAL A 254 -17.41 -7.72 -6.42
N ASP A 255 -17.49 -8.37 -5.25
CA ASP A 255 -18.67 -8.25 -4.40
C ASP A 255 -18.64 -6.89 -3.67
N THR A 256 -19.35 -5.94 -4.26
CA THR A 256 -19.42 -4.58 -3.73
C THR A 256 -20.15 -4.51 -2.39
N THR A 257 -21.09 -5.43 -2.11
CA THR A 257 -21.83 -5.45 -0.84
C THR A 257 -20.88 -5.87 0.29
N ALA A 258 -20.18 -6.98 0.11
CA ALA A 258 -19.18 -7.45 1.07
C ALA A 258 -18.05 -6.43 1.26
N LEU A 259 -17.62 -5.77 0.18
CA LEU A 259 -16.61 -4.72 0.23
C LEU A 259 -17.03 -3.54 1.12
N TRP A 260 -18.25 -3.01 0.94
CA TRP A 260 -18.72 -1.87 1.73
C TRP A 260 -19.03 -2.24 3.18
N GLU A 261 -19.53 -3.45 3.43
CA GLU A 261 -19.70 -3.95 4.79
C GLU A 261 -18.35 -4.04 5.52
N HIS A 262 -17.30 -4.50 4.83
CA HIS A 262 -15.95 -4.53 5.38
C HIS A 262 -15.42 -3.12 5.70
N VAL A 263 -15.61 -2.14 4.81
CA VAL A 263 -15.22 -0.74 5.05
C VAL A 263 -15.86 -0.18 6.32
N ASP A 264 -17.12 -0.47 6.51
CA ASP A 264 -17.89 0.13 7.59
C ASP A 264 -17.61 -0.53 8.95
N LYS A 265 -17.38 -1.85 9.00
CA LYS A 265 -17.32 -2.62 10.25
C LYS A 265 -15.97 -3.26 10.55
N GLU A 266 -15.30 -3.81 9.55
CA GLU A 266 -14.16 -4.71 9.75
C GLU A 266 -12.80 -4.11 9.40
N SER A 267 -12.77 -3.02 8.64
CA SER A 267 -11.51 -2.38 8.25
C SER A 267 -10.69 -1.95 9.46
N LEU A 268 -9.36 -1.96 9.34
CA LEU A 268 -8.48 -1.48 10.41
C LEU A 268 -8.80 -0.04 10.80
N ASP A 269 -9.19 0.79 9.83
CA ASP A 269 -9.59 2.18 10.09
C ASP A 269 -10.87 2.28 10.89
N ALA A 270 -11.88 1.43 10.63
CA ALA A 270 -13.09 1.37 11.44
C ALA A 270 -12.76 0.97 12.87
N ARG A 271 -11.92 -0.05 13.07
CA ARG A 271 -11.50 -0.50 14.40
C ARG A 271 -10.69 0.56 15.14
N ILE A 272 -9.79 1.27 14.48
CA ILE A 272 -9.02 2.39 15.05
C ILE A 272 -9.97 3.48 15.55
N VAL A 273 -10.98 3.85 14.76
CA VAL A 273 -11.96 4.87 15.14
C VAL A 273 -12.81 4.41 16.34
N MET A 274 -13.28 3.17 16.32
CA MET A 274 -14.04 2.59 17.45
C MET A 274 -13.21 2.61 18.74
N THR A 275 -11.94 2.20 18.67
CA THR A 275 -11.05 2.24 19.83
C THR A 275 -10.80 3.68 20.32
N LYS A 276 -10.64 4.66 19.42
CA LYS A 276 -10.57 6.08 19.80
C LYS A 276 -11.83 6.59 20.51
N LEU A 277 -13.01 6.18 20.05
CA LEU A 277 -14.28 6.52 20.69
C LEU A 277 -14.39 5.87 22.07
N GLU A 278 -13.95 4.63 22.22
CA GLU A 278 -13.91 3.94 23.52
C GLU A 278 -12.94 4.63 24.50
N ILE A 279 -11.77 5.08 24.03
CA ILE A 279 -10.84 5.89 24.83
C ILE A 279 -11.53 7.16 25.30
N ALA A 280 -12.17 7.92 24.41
CA ALA A 280 -12.88 9.14 24.76
C ALA A 280 -14.05 8.88 25.73
N ASN A 281 -14.75 7.76 25.59
CA ASN A 281 -15.78 7.33 26.53
C ASN A 281 -15.21 6.98 27.91
N ASN A 282 -14.08 6.29 27.95
CA ASN A 282 -13.41 5.95 29.21
C ASN A 282 -12.87 7.20 29.89
N GLU A 283 -12.29 8.15 29.13
CA GLU A 283 -11.86 9.44 29.66
C GLU A 283 -13.01 10.27 30.23
N SER A 284 -14.18 10.21 29.60
CA SER A 284 -15.40 10.84 30.14
C SER A 284 -15.82 10.23 31.49
N LYS A 285 -15.68 8.91 31.67
CA LYS A 285 -15.92 8.24 32.95
C LYS A 285 -14.90 8.63 34.02
N LEU A 286 -13.63 8.75 33.62
CA LEU A 286 -12.56 9.20 34.53
C LEU A 286 -12.71 10.68 34.92
N ASN A 287 -13.28 11.50 34.03
CA ASN A 287 -13.47 12.95 34.26
C ASN A 287 -14.82 13.25 34.95
N ASN A 288 -15.18 12.49 35.97
CA ASN A 288 -16.33 12.82 36.81
C ASN A 288 -15.91 13.83 37.89
N TYR A 289 -16.90 14.38 38.64
CA TYR A 289 -16.64 15.37 39.70
C TYR A 289 -15.71 14.85 40.81
N LEU A 290 -15.62 13.51 41.01
CA LEU A 290 -14.73 12.90 41.98
C LEU A 290 -13.24 12.94 41.53
N SER A 291 -12.98 13.16 40.25
CA SER A 291 -11.60 13.21 39.73
C SER A 291 -10.79 14.38 40.33
N THR A 292 -11.45 15.44 40.72
CA THR A 292 -10.88 16.63 41.34
C THR A 292 -11.00 16.66 42.87
N THR A 293 -11.82 15.80 43.43
CA THR A 293 -12.02 15.65 44.88
C THR A 293 -10.95 14.72 45.44
N ARG A 294 -10.37 15.08 46.57
CA ARG A 294 -9.39 14.24 47.27
C ARG A 294 -9.86 13.96 48.70
N LEU A 295 -9.82 12.68 49.04
CA LEU A 295 -10.01 12.21 50.41
C LEU A 295 -8.72 11.52 50.83
N THR A 296 -7.98 12.17 51.76
CA THR A 296 -6.64 11.74 52.12
C THR A 296 -6.56 11.60 53.65
N PRO A 297 -6.75 10.41 54.21
CA PRO A 297 -6.25 10.11 55.54
C PRO A 297 -4.74 10.36 55.58
N PHE A 298 -4.28 10.99 56.60
CA PHE A 298 -2.86 11.28 56.73
C PHE A 298 -2.37 11.08 58.15
N ALA A 299 -1.09 10.76 58.27
CA ALA A 299 -0.34 10.81 59.50
C ALA A 299 0.83 11.77 59.25
N ARG A 300 0.98 12.72 60.12
CA ARG A 300 1.95 13.78 59.98
C ARG A 300 2.84 13.82 61.24
N TRP A 301 4.12 13.91 60.98
CA TRP A 301 5.15 14.17 61.99
C TRP A 301 5.77 15.52 61.74
N SER A 302 5.78 16.40 62.76
CA SER A 302 6.33 17.73 62.67
C SER A 302 7.36 17.91 63.77
N THR A 303 8.55 18.44 63.42
CA THR A 303 9.61 18.81 64.32
C THR A 303 9.78 20.31 64.22
N TYR A 304 9.69 20.95 65.34
CA TYR A 304 9.83 22.41 65.46
C TYR A 304 11.13 22.74 66.17
N TRP A 305 11.93 23.64 65.60
CA TRP A 305 13.01 24.30 66.28
C TRP A 305 12.49 25.65 66.79
N GLN A 306 12.29 25.73 68.05
CA GLN A 306 11.74 26.93 68.76
C GLN A 306 12.72 28.06 68.88
N SER A 307 12.27 29.27 69.15
CA SER A 307 13.07 30.43 69.32
C SER A 307 14.03 30.33 70.55
N ASN A 308 13.70 29.53 71.55
CA ASN A 308 14.51 29.21 72.70
C ASN A 308 15.50 28.04 72.49
N ASP A 309 15.83 27.72 71.26
CA ASP A 309 16.71 26.64 70.84
C ASP A 309 16.31 25.22 71.30
N LYS A 310 15.06 25.03 71.71
CA LYS A 310 14.48 23.71 72.01
C LYS A 310 13.84 23.09 70.78
N PHE A 311 13.88 21.76 70.73
CA PHE A 311 13.14 21.00 69.75
C PHE A 311 11.81 20.45 70.35
N SER A 312 10.74 20.59 69.64
CA SER A 312 9.49 19.94 69.98
C SER A 312 9.00 19.07 68.80
N HIS A 313 8.33 17.99 69.12
CA HIS A 313 7.83 17.03 68.14
C HIS A 313 6.32 16.86 68.35
N ASN A 314 5.56 16.94 67.28
CA ASN A 314 4.13 16.68 67.28
C ASN A 314 3.80 15.65 66.20
N GLY A 315 2.91 14.74 66.59
CA GLY A 315 2.29 13.78 65.66
C GLY A 315 0.81 14.06 65.50
N ASP A 316 0.36 14.23 64.30
CA ASP A 316 -1.05 14.46 63.98
C ASP A 316 -1.56 13.34 63.06
N VAL A 317 -2.79 12.88 63.32
CA VAL A 317 -3.50 11.97 62.44
C VAL A 317 -4.85 12.60 62.10
N GLY A 318 -5.20 12.59 60.83
CA GLY A 318 -6.44 13.23 60.39
C GLY A 318 -6.89 12.77 59.00
N ILE A 319 -8.00 13.33 58.59
CA ILE A 319 -8.58 13.14 57.26
C ILE A 319 -8.66 14.50 56.60
N ARG A 320 -8.01 14.64 55.46
CA ARG A 320 -8.09 15.84 54.63
C ARG A 320 -9.10 15.58 53.52
N PHE A 321 -10.10 16.43 53.44
CA PHE A 321 -11.05 16.46 52.37
C PHE A 321 -10.88 17.72 51.56
N THR A 322 -10.55 17.59 50.31
CA THR A 322 -10.32 18.72 49.39
C THR A 322 -11.32 18.64 48.25
N VAL A 323 -12.20 19.63 48.15
CA VAL A 323 -13.13 19.85 47.05
C VAL A 323 -12.74 21.16 46.39
N PRO A 324 -12.44 21.17 45.07
CA PRO A 324 -12.15 22.43 44.40
C PRO A 324 -13.43 23.29 44.34
N ILE A 325 -13.32 24.56 44.69
CA ILE A 325 -14.41 25.54 44.64
C ILE A 325 -14.82 25.74 43.17
N TYR A 326 -13.85 25.71 42.26
CA TYR A 326 -14.09 25.81 40.82
C TYR A 326 -14.00 24.43 40.18
N ASN A 327 -15.11 23.96 39.66
CA ASN A 327 -15.19 22.64 39.02
C ASN A 327 -15.07 22.76 37.51
N GLU A 328 -13.94 22.35 36.95
CA GLU A 328 -13.68 22.31 35.50
C GLU A 328 -14.32 21.09 34.79
N ASN A 329 -14.84 20.12 35.54
CA ASN A 329 -15.33 18.87 34.99
C ASN A 329 -16.44 19.04 33.93
N PRO A 330 -17.41 19.97 34.06
CA PRO A 330 -18.40 20.21 33.02
C PRO A 330 -17.80 20.67 31.70
N ARG A 331 -16.77 21.54 31.76
CA ARG A 331 -16.08 22.03 30.55
C ARG A 331 -15.25 20.92 29.90
N LYS A 332 -14.53 20.14 30.69
CA LYS A 332 -13.78 18.98 30.22
C LYS A 332 -14.71 17.93 29.60
N ARG A 333 -15.88 17.70 30.21
CA ARG A 333 -16.89 16.80 29.65
C ARG A 333 -17.39 17.28 28.30
N LYS A 334 -17.71 18.56 28.18
CA LYS A 334 -18.13 19.15 26.91
C LYS A 334 -17.03 19.05 25.84
N ALA A 335 -15.76 19.30 26.21
CA ALA A 335 -14.62 19.13 25.32
C ALA A 335 -14.48 17.67 24.81
N LEU A 336 -14.68 16.69 25.70
CA LEU A 336 -14.67 15.27 25.30
C LEU A 336 -15.85 14.88 24.41
N GLU A 337 -17.03 15.45 24.63
CA GLU A 337 -18.19 15.27 23.75
C GLU A 337 -17.90 15.84 22.36
N THR A 338 -17.38 17.06 22.29
CA THR A 338 -16.92 17.67 21.02
C THR A 338 -15.82 16.84 20.35
N GLN A 339 -14.89 16.28 21.10
CA GLN A 339 -13.84 15.40 20.56
C GLN A 339 -14.44 14.13 19.92
N LYS A 340 -15.49 13.55 20.53
CA LYS A 340 -16.21 12.39 19.94
C LYS A 340 -16.88 12.79 18.63
N GLU A 341 -17.52 13.95 18.58
CA GLU A 341 -18.12 14.47 17.34
C GLU A 341 -17.08 14.70 16.26
N ILE A 342 -15.89 15.24 16.60
CA ILE A 342 -14.77 15.40 15.66
C ILE A 342 -14.33 14.05 15.12
N ILE A 343 -14.16 13.03 15.97
CA ILE A 343 -13.78 11.68 15.56
C ILE A 343 -14.81 11.08 14.60
N MET A 344 -16.10 11.22 14.91
CA MET A 344 -17.20 10.72 14.06
C MET A 344 -17.26 11.44 12.71
N ASN A 345 -17.15 12.76 12.72
CA ASN A 345 -17.18 13.57 11.50
C ASN A 345 -15.96 13.30 10.61
N SER A 346 -14.76 13.20 11.19
CA SER A 346 -13.55 12.80 10.47
C SER A 346 -13.78 11.44 9.80
N ARG A 347 -14.27 10.45 10.53
CA ARG A 347 -14.57 9.13 9.95
C ARG A 347 -15.56 9.20 8.79
N SER A 348 -16.63 10.01 8.92
CA SER A 348 -17.60 10.19 7.85
C SER A 348 -16.97 10.77 6.59
N THR A 349 -16.03 11.72 6.74
CA THR A 349 -15.27 12.30 5.62
C THR A 349 -14.34 11.27 5.00
N ASP A 350 -13.56 10.57 5.82
CA ASP A 350 -12.63 9.53 5.37
C ASP A 350 -13.36 8.43 4.58
N VAL A 351 -14.53 7.97 5.07
CA VAL A 351 -15.36 6.98 4.36
C VAL A 351 -15.85 7.49 3.02
N LYS A 352 -16.22 8.77 2.91
CA LYS A 352 -16.64 9.35 1.64
C LYS A 352 -15.48 9.38 0.63
N GLU A 353 -14.29 9.79 1.05
CA GLU A 353 -13.10 9.80 0.23
C GLU A 353 -12.69 8.40 -0.22
N ILE A 354 -12.69 7.44 0.70
CA ILE A 354 -12.44 6.02 0.38
C ILE A 354 -13.47 5.53 -0.66
N ARG A 355 -14.76 5.81 -0.45
CA ARG A 355 -15.79 5.39 -1.40
C ARG A 355 -15.60 6.00 -2.78
N GLN A 356 -15.20 7.26 -2.87
CA GLN A 356 -14.93 7.92 -4.16
C GLN A 356 -13.73 7.27 -4.86
N SER A 357 -12.61 7.10 -4.18
CA SER A 357 -11.39 6.49 -4.75
C SER A 357 -11.63 5.04 -5.17
N VAL A 358 -12.29 4.25 -4.33
CA VAL A 358 -12.61 2.85 -4.61
C VAL A 358 -13.57 2.73 -5.80
N ASN A 359 -14.60 3.59 -5.91
CA ASN A 359 -15.51 3.58 -7.05
C ASN A 359 -14.79 3.86 -8.38
N ILE A 360 -13.79 4.75 -8.38
CA ILE A 360 -12.94 4.99 -9.56
C ILE A 360 -12.17 3.73 -9.92
N LEU A 361 -11.58 3.05 -8.93
CA LEU A 361 -10.83 1.81 -9.14
C LEU A 361 -11.72 0.66 -9.60
N LEU A 362 -12.93 0.53 -9.06
CA LEU A 362 -13.92 -0.48 -9.50
C LEU A 362 -14.29 -0.31 -10.99
N LYS A 363 -14.56 0.94 -11.42
CA LYS A 363 -14.79 1.26 -12.84
C LYS A 363 -13.55 0.94 -13.68
N LYS A 364 -12.35 1.23 -13.18
CA LYS A 364 -11.10 0.89 -13.86
C LYS A 364 -10.98 -0.63 -14.04
N ILE A 365 -11.28 -1.43 -13.00
CA ILE A 365 -11.25 -2.90 -13.08
C ILE A 365 -12.23 -3.41 -14.13
N GLU A 366 -13.46 -2.86 -14.20
CA GLU A 366 -14.45 -3.27 -15.19
C GLU A 366 -13.99 -2.94 -16.61
N ASN A 367 -13.46 -1.73 -16.85
CA ASN A 367 -12.89 -1.35 -18.14
C ASN A 367 -11.70 -2.25 -18.52
N LEU A 368 -10.84 -2.60 -17.57
CA LEU A 368 -9.73 -3.52 -17.80
C LEU A 368 -10.20 -4.94 -18.10
N ASN A 369 -11.25 -5.43 -17.43
CA ASN A 369 -11.87 -6.72 -17.77
C ASN A 369 -12.36 -6.77 -19.21
N GLN A 370 -13.01 -5.70 -19.68
CA GLN A 370 -13.48 -5.61 -21.08
C GLN A 370 -12.31 -5.55 -22.06
N ALA A 371 -11.29 -4.76 -21.76
CA ALA A 371 -10.09 -4.66 -22.59
C ALA A 371 -9.33 -6.00 -22.68
N ILE A 372 -9.20 -6.72 -21.56
CA ILE A 372 -8.57 -8.06 -21.52
C ILE A 372 -9.38 -9.05 -22.35
N ALA A 373 -10.70 -9.04 -22.24
CA ALA A 373 -11.57 -9.92 -23.06
C ALA A 373 -11.44 -9.61 -24.56
N THR A 374 -11.32 -8.34 -24.92
CA THR A 374 -11.11 -7.90 -26.31
C THR A 374 -9.77 -8.40 -26.84
N GLU A 375 -8.68 -8.19 -26.09
CA GLU A 375 -7.35 -8.67 -26.52
C GLU A 375 -7.28 -10.21 -26.57
N ALA A 376 -7.91 -10.91 -25.63
CA ALA A 376 -8.02 -12.37 -25.65
C ALA A 376 -8.73 -12.86 -26.91
N TYR A 377 -9.81 -12.20 -27.31
CA TYR A 377 -10.52 -12.49 -28.56
C TYR A 377 -9.63 -12.20 -29.79
N HIS A 378 -8.92 -11.07 -29.81
CA HIS A 378 -7.96 -10.74 -30.89
C HIS A 378 -6.89 -11.80 -31.02
N ILE A 379 -6.27 -12.23 -29.91
CA ILE A 379 -5.27 -13.30 -29.89
C ILE A 379 -5.85 -14.60 -30.49
N GLN A 380 -7.07 -14.96 -30.11
CA GLN A 380 -7.73 -16.16 -30.64
C GLN A 380 -7.99 -16.05 -32.13
N GLN A 381 -8.53 -14.91 -32.59
CA GLN A 381 -8.84 -14.70 -33.99
C GLN A 381 -7.58 -14.64 -34.86
N THR A 382 -6.55 -13.91 -34.41
CA THR A 382 -5.26 -13.83 -35.11
C THR A 382 -4.61 -15.21 -35.21
N GLY A 383 -4.66 -16.02 -34.16
CA GLY A 383 -4.18 -17.41 -34.20
C GLY A 383 -4.90 -18.25 -35.24
N LYS A 384 -6.25 -18.20 -35.29
CA LYS A 384 -7.04 -18.88 -36.32
C LYS A 384 -6.70 -18.39 -37.75
N TYR A 385 -6.50 -17.08 -37.88
CA TYR A 385 -6.17 -16.46 -39.15
C TYR A 385 -4.79 -16.91 -39.65
N ILE A 386 -3.79 -16.98 -38.77
CA ILE A 386 -2.45 -17.51 -39.06
C ILE A 386 -2.55 -18.98 -39.53
N ASP A 387 -3.34 -19.82 -38.86
CA ASP A 387 -3.54 -21.22 -39.24
C ASP A 387 -4.21 -21.36 -40.61
N MET A 388 -5.24 -20.58 -40.91
CA MET A 388 -5.90 -20.55 -42.22
C MET A 388 -4.93 -20.13 -43.34
N ARG A 389 -4.10 -19.11 -43.08
CA ARG A 389 -3.09 -18.65 -44.03
C ARG A 389 -1.98 -19.67 -44.24
N ARG A 390 -1.56 -20.36 -43.20
CA ARG A 390 -0.60 -21.45 -43.28
C ARG A 390 -1.12 -22.58 -44.19
N PHE A 391 -2.40 -22.93 -44.08
CA PHE A 391 -3.05 -23.89 -44.98
C PHE A 391 -3.05 -23.39 -46.43
N ALA A 392 -3.35 -22.12 -46.68
CA ALA A 392 -3.33 -21.51 -48.00
C ALA A 392 -1.91 -21.51 -48.63
N TYR A 393 -0.86 -21.28 -47.82
CA TYR A 393 0.53 -21.37 -48.25
C TYR A 393 0.93 -22.79 -48.65
N LYS A 394 0.60 -23.81 -47.82
CA LYS A 394 0.88 -25.22 -48.14
C LYS A 394 0.25 -25.68 -49.44
N ASN A 395 -0.89 -25.12 -49.77
CA ASN A 395 -1.61 -25.42 -51.02
C ASN A 395 -1.27 -24.48 -52.17
N GLN A 396 -0.16 -23.76 -52.08
CA GLN A 396 0.38 -22.84 -53.11
C GLN A 396 -0.62 -21.80 -53.63
N LYS A 397 -1.57 -21.37 -52.79
CA LYS A 397 -2.52 -20.32 -53.15
C LYS A 397 -1.82 -18.98 -53.35
N LYS A 398 -2.19 -18.27 -54.42
CA LYS A 398 -1.63 -16.93 -54.74
C LYS A 398 -1.90 -15.96 -53.60
N GLY A 399 -0.91 -15.19 -53.23
CA GLY A 399 -1.07 -14.02 -52.31
C GLY A 399 -0.40 -14.11 -50.94
N TYR A 400 0.25 -15.25 -50.66
CA TYR A 400 0.92 -15.40 -49.35
C TYR A 400 2.45 -15.27 -49.45
N ASN A 401 3.07 -14.45 -48.59
CA ASN A 401 4.50 -14.35 -48.53
C ASN A 401 4.99 -14.51 -47.06
N TYR A 402 6.31 -14.73 -46.88
CA TYR A 402 6.91 -14.95 -45.56
C TYR A 402 6.88 -13.71 -44.67
N LEU A 403 7.03 -12.51 -45.24
CA LEU A 403 6.99 -11.25 -44.50
C LEU A 403 5.58 -10.97 -43.92
N MET A 404 4.51 -11.14 -44.72
CA MET A 404 3.14 -11.01 -44.22
C MET A 404 2.87 -11.95 -43.04
N ARG A 405 3.37 -13.18 -43.12
CA ARG A 405 3.22 -14.13 -42.03
C ARG A 405 3.98 -13.67 -40.78
N MET A 406 5.16 -13.09 -40.94
CA MET A 406 5.93 -12.57 -39.84
C MET A 406 5.26 -11.35 -39.19
N GLU A 407 4.69 -10.45 -40.01
CA GLU A 407 3.86 -9.33 -39.53
C GLU A 407 2.66 -9.81 -38.68
N GLU A 408 2.01 -10.90 -39.11
CA GLU A 408 0.89 -11.52 -38.38
C GLU A 408 1.34 -12.08 -37.03
N TYR A 409 2.49 -12.76 -36.96
CA TYR A 409 3.07 -13.23 -35.70
C TYR A 409 3.49 -12.08 -34.78
N THR A 410 4.07 -11.03 -35.33
CA THR A 410 4.40 -9.83 -34.54
C THR A 410 3.15 -9.19 -33.96
N GLY A 411 2.08 -9.04 -34.74
CA GLY A 411 0.79 -8.56 -34.26
C GLY A 411 0.16 -9.44 -33.17
N LEU A 412 0.34 -10.78 -33.28
CA LEU A 412 -0.08 -11.71 -32.22
C LEU A 412 0.68 -11.45 -30.91
N LEU A 413 2.00 -11.31 -30.98
CA LEU A 413 2.84 -11.03 -29.83
C LEU A 413 2.52 -9.67 -29.19
N GLU A 414 2.27 -8.64 -30.01
CA GLU A 414 1.81 -7.33 -29.51
C GLU A 414 0.46 -7.40 -28.77
N SER A 415 -0.48 -8.19 -29.26
CA SER A 415 -1.74 -8.40 -28.57
C SER A 415 -1.56 -9.14 -27.25
N MET A 416 -0.64 -10.12 -27.19
CA MET A 416 -0.27 -10.80 -25.94
C MET A 416 0.40 -9.85 -24.95
N GLU A 417 1.34 -9.05 -25.41
CA GLU A 417 2.01 -8.03 -24.62
C GLU A 417 0.98 -7.06 -23.98
N ARG A 418 0.08 -6.51 -24.83
CA ARG A 418 -0.98 -5.60 -24.34
C ARG A 418 -1.89 -6.29 -23.32
N MET A 419 -2.31 -7.53 -23.58
CA MET A 419 -3.14 -8.29 -22.65
C MET A 419 -2.46 -8.46 -21.29
N TYR A 420 -1.16 -8.78 -21.25
CA TYR A 420 -0.44 -8.98 -19.99
C TYR A 420 -0.26 -7.66 -19.24
N LYS A 421 0.06 -6.56 -19.93
CA LYS A 421 0.09 -5.21 -19.34
C LYS A 421 -1.28 -4.82 -18.75
N LEU A 422 -2.39 -5.15 -19.41
CA LEU A 422 -3.74 -4.90 -18.89
C LEU A 422 -4.06 -5.76 -17.65
N MET A 423 -3.65 -7.03 -17.65
CA MET A 423 -3.83 -7.92 -16.50
C MET A 423 -3.01 -7.45 -15.30
N LEU A 424 -1.77 -7.02 -15.50
CA LEU A 424 -0.96 -6.39 -14.46
C LEU A 424 -1.66 -5.16 -13.88
N ASN A 425 -2.10 -4.24 -14.74
CA ASN A 425 -2.79 -3.02 -14.32
C ASN A 425 -4.07 -3.31 -13.53
N ARG A 426 -4.79 -4.38 -13.88
CA ARG A 426 -5.96 -4.84 -13.14
C ARG A 426 -5.55 -5.36 -11.76
N GLY A 427 -4.51 -6.18 -11.67
CA GLY A 427 -3.98 -6.68 -10.41
C GLY A 427 -3.55 -5.56 -9.47
N LEU A 428 -2.81 -4.58 -9.99
CA LEU A 428 -2.42 -3.40 -9.22
C LEU A 428 -3.64 -2.56 -8.76
N ALA A 429 -4.70 -2.47 -9.57
CA ALA A 429 -5.93 -1.80 -9.17
C ALA A 429 -6.65 -2.53 -8.02
N ILE A 430 -6.63 -3.86 -8.00
CA ILE A 430 -7.17 -4.67 -6.91
C ILE A 430 -6.37 -4.43 -5.63
N ILE A 431 -5.04 -4.52 -5.69
CA ILE A 431 -4.15 -4.25 -4.54
C ILE A 431 -4.39 -2.84 -3.98
N ASN A 432 -4.59 -1.85 -4.86
CA ASN A 432 -4.89 -0.49 -4.43
C ASN A 432 -6.24 -0.36 -3.72
N ILE A 433 -7.27 -1.12 -4.13
CA ILE A 433 -8.54 -1.19 -3.39
C ILE A 433 -8.31 -1.83 -2.02
N GLU A 434 -7.63 -2.97 -1.96
CA GLU A 434 -7.35 -3.67 -0.71
C GLU A 434 -6.56 -2.78 0.27
N LYS A 435 -5.56 -2.06 -0.23
CA LYS A 435 -4.79 -1.07 0.55
C LYS A 435 -5.68 0.07 1.04
N ALA A 436 -6.52 0.65 0.18
CA ALA A 436 -7.41 1.77 0.53
C ALA A 436 -8.47 1.38 1.58
N VAL A 437 -8.93 0.13 1.54
CA VAL A 437 -9.94 -0.41 2.46
C VAL A 437 -9.30 -1.07 3.68
N SER A 438 -7.97 -1.22 3.69
CA SER A 438 -7.22 -1.89 4.76
C SER A 438 -7.73 -3.31 5.05
N ILE A 439 -7.95 -4.10 4.00
CA ILE A 439 -8.32 -5.52 4.12
C ILE A 439 -7.15 -6.26 4.73
N TYR A 440 -7.38 -7.00 5.80
CA TYR A 440 -6.35 -7.79 6.49
C TYR A 440 -6.73 -9.25 6.69
N ASN A 441 -7.93 -9.63 6.26
CA ASN A 441 -8.40 -11.01 6.23
C ASN A 441 -8.74 -11.37 4.79
N ASN A 442 -8.48 -12.61 4.41
CA ASN A 442 -8.77 -13.13 3.08
C ASN A 442 -10.29 -13.33 2.93
N ASN A 443 -11.00 -12.26 2.67
CA ASN A 443 -12.43 -12.29 2.39
C ASN A 443 -12.61 -12.48 0.89
N ASN A 444 -13.53 -13.36 0.46
CA ASN A 444 -13.87 -13.64 -0.93
C ASN A 444 -14.56 -12.44 -1.63
N ILE A 445 -13.96 -11.25 -1.50
CA ILE A 445 -14.48 -10.01 -2.10
C ILE A 445 -14.18 -10.00 -3.61
N PHE A 446 -13.04 -10.55 -4.01
CA PHE A 446 -12.60 -10.60 -5.40
C PHE A 446 -12.66 -12.05 -5.89
N ASN A 447 -13.50 -12.31 -6.89
CA ASN A 447 -13.66 -13.62 -7.48
C ASN A 447 -13.13 -13.61 -8.92
N GLU A 448 -12.16 -14.49 -9.22
CA GLU A 448 -11.64 -14.67 -10.57
C GLU A 448 -12.43 -15.75 -11.30
N ILE A 449 -12.88 -15.45 -12.52
CA ILE A 449 -13.58 -16.35 -13.40
C ILE A 449 -12.78 -16.44 -14.71
N GLU A 450 -12.46 -17.65 -15.18
CA GLU A 450 -11.82 -17.86 -16.49
C GLU A 450 -12.74 -17.37 -17.61
N LEU A 451 -12.17 -16.67 -18.62
CA LEU A 451 -12.88 -16.15 -19.80
C LEU A 451 -12.92 -17.16 -20.94
#